data_6d3f2c151175e97fda3b64cda986347b
#
_entry.id   6d3f2c151175e97fda3b64cda986347b
#
_cell.length_a   1.000
_cell.length_b   1.000
_cell.length_c   1.000
_cell.angle_alpha   90.00
_cell.angle_beta   90.00
_cell.angle_gamma   90.00
#
_symmetry.space_group_name_H-M   'P 1'
#
loop_
_entity.id
_entity.type
_entity.pdbx_description
1 polymer ?
#
loop_
_entity_poly.entity_id
_entity_poly.type
_entity_poly.pdbx_seq_one_letter_code
_entity_poly.pdbx_strand_id
1 'polypeptide(L)'
;MKKGILILTILLSIGAYANNEILSELKGLESEYESLVKEEEARFQKERELSEAAKAQNIKLEELKASIEEKLAAAPEERKNKFFKDTFDGLVNDYSVYLKNIEGKIAENLEIISNFEKIQMIR
;
A
#
# COMPACT_ATOMS: atom_id res chain seq x y z
N MET A 1 -24.29 6.15 1.42
CA MET A 1 -24.70 5.82 2.79
C MET A 1 -26.06 6.40 3.18
N LYS A 2 -26.30 7.69 2.96
CA LYS A 2 -27.63 8.29 3.20
C LYS A 2 -28.75 7.62 2.40
N LYS A 3 -28.49 7.19 1.17
CA LYS A 3 -29.45 6.47 0.33
C LYS A 3 -29.82 5.10 0.89
N GLY A 4 -28.88 4.38 1.49
CA GLY A 4 -29.13 3.10 2.13
C GLY A 4 -30.03 3.21 3.36
N ILE A 5 -29.83 4.24 4.17
CA ILE A 5 -30.66 4.52 5.36
C ILE A 5 -32.10 4.84 4.96
N LEU A 6 -32.31 5.62 3.90
CA LEU A 6 -33.65 5.96 3.37
C LEU A 6 -34.40 4.71 2.88
N ILE A 7 -33.71 3.83 2.15
CA ILE A 7 -34.30 2.56 1.67
C ILE A 7 -34.71 1.68 2.85
N LEU A 8 -33.88 1.57 3.87
CA LEU A 8 -34.18 0.84 5.10
C LEU A 8 -35.42 1.39 5.81
N THR A 9 -35.55 2.70 5.92
CA THR A 9 -36.68 3.35 6.54
C THR A 9 -37.98 3.04 5.81
N ILE A 10 -37.97 3.08 4.47
CA ILE A 10 -39.11 2.72 3.63
C ILE A 10 -39.50 1.25 3.82
N LEU A 11 -38.53 0.35 3.81
CA LEU A 11 -38.75 -1.08 4.02
C LEU A 11 -39.33 -1.37 5.42
N LEU A 12 -38.88 -0.67 6.44
CA LEU A 12 -39.41 -0.80 7.80
C LEU A 12 -40.89 -0.33 7.88
N SER A 13 -41.25 0.72 7.18
CA SER A 13 -42.65 1.18 7.14
C SER A 13 -43.56 0.18 6.44
N ILE A 14 -43.12 -0.46 5.36
CA ILE A 14 -43.83 -1.56 4.69
C ILE A 14 -43.86 -2.79 5.59
N GLY A 15 -42.76 -3.08 6.29
CA GLY A 15 -42.60 -4.20 7.19
C GLY A 15 -43.55 -4.23 8.38
N ALA A 16 -44.18 -3.09 8.73
CA ALA A 16 -45.21 -3.02 9.78
C ALA A 16 -46.41 -3.93 9.48
N TYR A 17 -46.68 -4.21 8.21
CA TYR A 17 -47.76 -5.08 7.75
C TYR A 17 -47.32 -6.47 7.31
N ALA A 18 -46.02 -6.74 7.39
CA ALA A 18 -45.44 -8.01 6.99
C ALA A 18 -45.40 -9.02 8.16
N ASN A 19 -45.31 -10.32 7.83
CA ASN A 19 -45.14 -11.33 8.84
C ASN A 19 -43.72 -11.29 9.46
N ASN A 20 -43.51 -12.01 10.57
CA ASN A 20 -42.25 -12.03 11.31
C ASN A 20 -41.07 -12.56 10.49
N GLU A 21 -41.29 -13.43 9.51
CA GLU A 21 -40.23 -13.93 8.61
C GLU A 21 -39.61 -12.81 7.76
N ILE A 22 -40.47 -11.95 7.17
CA ILE A 22 -40.01 -10.82 6.35
C ILE A 22 -39.23 -9.82 7.20
N LEU A 23 -39.70 -9.54 8.41
CA LEU A 23 -38.99 -8.67 9.35
C LEU A 23 -37.62 -9.23 9.75
N SER A 24 -37.53 -10.54 9.97
CA SER A 24 -36.30 -11.23 10.30
C SER A 24 -35.30 -11.16 9.14
N GLU A 25 -35.76 -11.40 7.90
CA GLU A 25 -34.93 -11.26 6.70
C GLU A 25 -34.41 -9.84 6.50
N LEU A 26 -35.25 -8.84 6.72
CA LEU A 26 -34.85 -7.42 6.62
C LEU A 26 -33.77 -7.07 7.65
N LYS A 27 -33.90 -7.52 8.89
CA LYS A 27 -32.90 -7.32 9.92
C LYS A 27 -31.57 -8.02 9.58
N GLY A 28 -31.64 -9.20 9.01
CA GLY A 28 -30.47 -9.93 8.53
C GLY A 28 -29.74 -9.16 7.42
N LEU A 29 -30.48 -8.65 6.44
CA LEU A 29 -29.92 -7.85 5.35
C LEU A 29 -29.31 -6.52 5.84
N GLU A 30 -29.97 -5.88 6.79
CA GLU A 30 -29.47 -4.64 7.42
C GLU A 30 -28.15 -4.89 8.14
N SER A 31 -28.06 -5.96 8.91
CA SER A 31 -26.84 -6.36 9.62
C SER A 31 -25.70 -6.68 8.64
N GLU A 32 -25.99 -7.38 7.57
CA GLU A 32 -25.02 -7.70 6.52
C GLU A 32 -24.52 -6.44 5.82
N TYR A 33 -25.42 -5.52 5.49
CA TYR A 33 -25.08 -4.23 4.89
C TYR A 33 -24.13 -3.40 5.78
N GLU A 34 -24.46 -3.28 7.06
CA GLU A 34 -23.61 -2.55 8.02
C GLU A 34 -22.22 -3.20 8.16
N SER A 35 -22.17 -4.52 8.18
CA SER A 35 -20.93 -5.28 8.23
C SER A 35 -20.05 -5.02 7.02
N LEU A 36 -20.64 -5.03 5.82
CA LEU A 36 -19.92 -4.74 4.56
C LEU A 36 -19.38 -3.32 4.53
N VAL A 37 -20.15 -2.35 5.01
CA VAL A 37 -19.70 -0.95 5.07
C VAL A 37 -18.49 -0.80 6.00
N LYS A 38 -18.52 -1.45 7.15
CA LYS A 38 -17.39 -1.44 8.09
C LYS A 38 -16.15 -2.12 7.51
N GLU A 39 -16.34 -3.24 6.86
CA GLU A 39 -15.26 -3.98 6.21
C GLU A 39 -14.61 -3.18 5.09
N GLU A 40 -15.40 -2.54 4.27
CA GLU A 40 -14.92 -1.68 3.19
C GLU A 40 -14.08 -0.51 3.75
N GLU A 41 -14.60 0.16 4.77
CA GLU A 41 -13.89 1.27 5.41
C GLU A 41 -12.56 0.81 6.03
N ALA A 42 -12.57 -0.32 6.75
CA ALA A 42 -11.37 -0.88 7.35
C ALA A 42 -10.31 -1.24 6.30
N ARG A 43 -10.72 -1.82 5.18
CA ARG A 43 -9.83 -2.14 4.06
C ARG A 43 -9.25 -0.88 3.43
N PHE A 44 -10.08 0.11 3.21
CA PHE A 44 -9.62 1.39 2.65
C PHE A 44 -8.57 2.06 3.54
N GLN A 45 -8.80 2.11 4.85
CA GLN A 45 -7.84 2.67 5.79
C GLN A 45 -6.52 1.88 5.80
N LYS A 46 -6.59 0.56 5.74
CA LYS A 46 -5.42 -0.29 5.67
C LYS A 46 -4.60 -0.05 4.41
N GLU A 47 -5.25 0.04 3.25
CA GLU A 47 -4.58 0.33 1.99
C GLU A 47 -3.95 1.73 1.99
N ARG A 48 -4.63 2.68 2.60
CA ARG A 48 -4.11 4.03 2.79
C ARG A 48 -2.84 4.04 3.64
N GLU A 49 -2.86 3.35 4.77
CA GLU A 49 -1.70 3.22 5.64
C GLU A 49 -0.51 2.57 4.94
N LEU A 50 -0.76 1.51 4.17
CA LEU A 50 0.26 0.84 3.36
C LEU A 50 0.87 1.78 2.32
N SER A 51 0.04 2.58 1.65
CA SER A 51 0.50 3.56 0.67
C SER A 51 1.36 4.65 1.32
N GLU A 52 0.94 5.17 2.47
CA GLU A 52 1.70 6.17 3.22
C GLU A 52 3.04 5.62 3.72
N ALA A 53 3.04 4.39 4.23
CA ALA A 53 4.26 3.70 4.63
C ALA A 53 5.21 3.47 3.45
N ALA A 54 4.67 3.11 2.29
CA ALA A 54 5.45 2.93 1.07
C ALA A 54 6.09 4.24 0.61
N LYS A 55 5.38 5.35 0.67
CA LYS A 55 5.91 6.68 0.36
C LYS A 55 7.06 7.07 1.30
N ALA A 56 6.86 6.89 2.60
CA ALA A 56 7.89 7.19 3.60
C ALA A 56 9.14 6.31 3.42
N GLN A 57 8.95 5.02 3.14
CA GLN A 57 10.05 4.12 2.87
C GLN A 57 10.82 4.50 1.60
N ASN A 58 10.12 4.91 0.53
CA ASN A 58 10.76 5.32 -0.71
C ASN A 58 11.66 6.55 -0.52
N ILE A 59 11.28 7.50 0.32
CA ILE A 59 12.15 8.65 0.64
C ILE A 59 13.48 8.16 1.20
N LYS A 60 13.46 7.26 2.15
CA LYS A 60 14.67 6.67 2.75
C LYS A 60 15.47 5.83 1.76
N LEU A 61 14.78 5.06 0.91
CA LEU A 61 15.42 4.24 -0.11
C LEU A 61 16.11 5.10 -1.18
N GLU A 62 15.52 6.22 -1.57
CA GLU A 62 16.14 7.16 -2.51
C GLU A 62 17.40 7.81 -1.91
N GLU A 63 17.38 8.18 -0.64
CA GLU A 63 18.55 8.70 0.05
C GLU A 63 19.67 7.64 0.10
N LEU A 64 19.33 6.41 0.42
CA LEU A 64 20.28 5.30 0.47
C LEU A 64 20.84 4.99 -0.92
N LYS A 65 20.00 5.02 -1.95
CA LYS A 65 20.40 4.87 -3.35
C LYS A 65 21.42 5.93 -3.75
N ALA A 66 21.14 7.19 -3.46
CA ALA A 66 22.06 8.30 -3.75
C ALA A 66 23.41 8.13 -3.05
N SER A 67 23.42 7.68 -1.80
CA SER A 67 24.64 7.40 -1.04
C SER A 67 25.48 6.29 -1.67
N ILE A 68 24.83 5.22 -2.13
CA ILE A 68 25.51 4.09 -2.80
C ILE A 68 26.07 4.52 -4.16
N GLU A 69 25.29 5.27 -4.94
CA GLU A 69 25.75 5.80 -6.24
C GLU A 69 26.97 6.70 -6.08
N GLU A 70 27.01 7.53 -5.04
CA GLU A 70 28.16 8.36 -4.69
C GLU A 70 29.40 7.50 -4.41
N LYS A 71 29.26 6.45 -3.62
CA LYS A 71 30.36 5.52 -3.32
C LYS A 71 30.85 4.78 -4.56
N LEU A 72 29.94 4.36 -5.42
CA LEU A 72 30.29 3.71 -6.69
C LEU A 72 31.04 4.66 -7.63
N ALA A 73 30.68 5.94 -7.65
CA ALA A 73 31.36 6.95 -8.45
C ALA A 73 32.79 7.21 -7.96
N ALA A 74 33.02 7.12 -6.64
CA ALA A 74 34.34 7.30 -6.04
C ALA A 74 35.26 6.05 -6.17
N ALA A 75 34.69 4.86 -6.33
CA ALA A 75 35.41 3.59 -6.36
C ALA A 75 36.56 3.52 -7.39
N PRO A 76 36.45 4.06 -8.63
CA PRO A 76 37.56 4.05 -9.59
C PRO A 76 38.83 4.71 -9.10
N GLU A 77 38.75 5.77 -8.31
CA GLU A 77 39.93 6.43 -7.73
C GLU A 77 40.57 5.60 -6.63
N GLU A 78 39.79 5.01 -5.76
CA GLU A 78 40.24 4.15 -4.67
C GLU A 78 40.82 2.83 -5.19
N ARG A 79 40.31 2.33 -6.30
CA ARG A 79 40.73 1.10 -6.96
C ARG A 79 42.16 1.17 -7.52
N LYS A 80 42.75 2.33 -7.67
CA LYS A 80 44.14 2.50 -8.14
C LYS A 80 45.17 1.92 -7.18
N ASN A 81 44.77 1.65 -5.94
CA ASN A 81 45.64 1.00 -4.96
C ASN A 81 45.79 -0.49 -5.28
N LYS A 82 46.95 -0.89 -5.76
CA LYS A 82 47.22 -2.27 -6.21
C LYS A 82 47.07 -3.32 -5.13
N PHE A 83 47.33 -2.98 -3.87
CA PHE A 83 47.25 -3.96 -2.77
C PHE A 83 45.81 -4.34 -2.42
N PHE A 84 44.86 -3.48 -2.66
CA PHE A 84 43.44 -3.66 -2.27
C PHE A 84 42.51 -3.77 -3.46
N LYS A 85 43.01 -3.88 -4.67
CA LYS A 85 42.21 -3.90 -5.90
C LYS A 85 41.08 -4.91 -5.86
N ASP A 86 41.40 -6.16 -5.48
CA ASP A 86 40.40 -7.24 -5.45
C ASP A 86 39.34 -6.99 -4.37
N THR A 87 39.75 -6.41 -3.23
CA THR A 87 38.82 -6.03 -2.15
C THR A 87 37.89 -4.93 -2.62
N PHE A 88 38.38 -3.90 -3.31
CA PHE A 88 37.56 -2.86 -3.88
C PHE A 88 36.59 -3.37 -4.94
N ASP A 89 37.04 -4.30 -5.80
CA ASP A 89 36.18 -4.94 -6.81
C ASP A 89 35.03 -5.73 -6.16
N GLY A 90 35.32 -6.44 -5.07
CA GLY A 90 34.32 -7.13 -4.27
C GLY A 90 33.28 -6.17 -3.67
N LEU A 91 33.74 -5.05 -3.09
CA LEU A 91 32.87 -4.03 -2.53
C LEU A 91 31.99 -3.37 -3.59
N VAL A 92 32.55 -3.06 -4.76
CA VAL A 92 31.79 -2.47 -5.88
C VAL A 92 30.70 -3.44 -6.32
N ASN A 93 30.99 -4.72 -6.41
CA ASN A 93 30.00 -5.74 -6.75
C ASN A 93 28.88 -5.81 -5.69
N ASP A 94 29.24 -5.79 -4.41
CA ASP A 94 28.28 -5.82 -3.30
C ASP A 94 27.38 -4.60 -3.30
N TYR A 95 27.92 -3.40 -3.51
CA TYR A 95 27.14 -2.18 -3.65
C TYR A 95 26.20 -2.23 -4.86
N SER A 96 26.65 -2.81 -5.97
CA SER A 96 25.82 -2.96 -7.17
C SER A 96 24.63 -3.88 -6.93
N VAL A 97 24.83 -4.97 -6.20
CA VAL A 97 23.74 -5.88 -5.80
C VAL A 97 22.76 -5.17 -4.86
N TYR A 98 23.26 -4.44 -3.88
CA TYR A 98 22.43 -3.64 -2.97
C TYR A 98 21.59 -2.61 -3.71
N LEU A 99 22.20 -1.91 -4.68
CA LEU A 99 21.53 -0.92 -5.50
C LEU A 99 20.35 -1.54 -6.26
N LYS A 100 20.54 -2.70 -6.87
CA LYS A 100 19.46 -3.43 -7.56
C LYS A 100 18.32 -3.80 -6.60
N ASN A 101 18.65 -4.24 -5.40
CA ASN A 101 17.65 -4.59 -4.40
C ASN A 101 16.84 -3.37 -3.94
N ILE A 102 17.52 -2.23 -3.75
CA ILE A 102 16.87 -0.96 -3.41
C ILE A 102 15.94 -0.51 -4.53
N GLU A 103 16.40 -0.53 -5.78
CA GLU A 103 15.59 -0.18 -6.95
C GLU A 103 14.36 -1.07 -7.09
N GLY A 104 14.51 -2.38 -6.85
CA GLY A 104 13.41 -3.33 -6.83
C GLY A 104 12.38 -3.02 -5.74
N LYS A 105 12.83 -2.65 -4.56
CA LYS A 105 11.95 -2.27 -3.44
C LYS A 105 11.22 -0.96 -3.71
N ILE A 106 11.90 0.02 -4.29
CA ILE A 106 11.27 1.28 -4.72
C ILE A 106 10.15 0.99 -5.74
N ALA A 107 10.40 0.13 -6.71
CA ALA A 107 9.42 -0.25 -7.72
C ALA A 107 8.18 -0.93 -7.09
N GLU A 108 8.38 -1.86 -6.16
CA GLU A 108 7.30 -2.49 -5.40
C GLU A 108 6.45 -1.45 -4.65
N ASN A 109 7.10 -0.50 -3.99
CA ASN A 109 6.43 0.55 -3.25
C ASN A 109 5.64 1.49 -4.17
N LEU A 110 6.17 1.80 -5.35
CA LEU A 110 5.45 2.59 -6.35
C LEU A 110 4.20 1.87 -6.85
N GLU A 111 4.23 0.56 -6.97
CA GLU A 111 3.06 -0.24 -7.32
C GLU A 111 1.98 -0.16 -6.23
N ILE A 112 2.37 -0.29 -4.97
CA ILE A 112 1.46 -0.13 -3.82
C ILE A 112 0.80 1.25 -3.83
N ILE A 113 1.57 2.31 -4.04
CA ILE A 113 1.08 3.68 -4.12
C ILE A 113 0.11 3.86 -5.29
N SER A 114 0.47 3.36 -6.47
CA SER A 114 -0.35 3.43 -7.67
C SER A 114 -1.69 2.68 -7.48
N ASN A 115 -1.66 1.52 -6.88
CA ASN A 115 -2.87 0.73 -6.61
C ASN A 115 -3.81 1.46 -5.66
N PHE A 116 -3.28 2.11 -4.63
CA PHE A 116 -4.08 2.92 -3.73
C PHE A 116 -4.70 4.15 -4.42
N GLU A 117 -3.96 4.83 -5.28
CA GLU A 117 -4.47 5.94 -6.07
C GLU A 117 -5.67 5.51 -6.93
N LYS A 118 -5.60 4.32 -7.54
CA LYS A 118 -6.72 3.75 -8.30
C LYS A 118 -7.94 3.47 -7.41
N ILE A 119 -7.73 2.97 -6.22
CA ILE A 119 -8.79 2.74 -5.23
C ILE A 119 -9.46 4.06 -4.84
N GLN A 120 -8.67 5.10 -4.59
CA GLN A 120 -9.18 6.44 -4.29
C GLN A 120 -10.05 7.01 -5.42
N MET A 121 -9.66 6.80 -6.67
CA MET A 121 -10.40 7.29 -7.82
C MET A 121 -11.77 6.62 -7.99
N ILE A 122 -11.89 5.36 -7.59
CA ILE A 122 -13.15 4.60 -7.63
C ILE A 122 -14.09 5.04 -6.51
N ARG A 123 -13.55 5.45 -5.40
CA ARG A 123 -14.30 5.84 -4.21
C ARG A 123 -14.75 7.29 -4.24
#